data_2663202fe6b8be70759792955841b221
#
_entry.id   2663202fe6b8be70759792955841b221
#
_cell.length_a   1.000
_cell.length_b   1.000
_cell.length_c   1.000
_cell.angle_alpha   90.00
_cell.angle_beta   90.00
_cell.angle_gamma   90.00
#
_symmetry.space_group_name_H-M   'P 1'
#
loop_
_entity.id
_entity.type
_entity.pdbx_description
1 polymer ?
#
loop_
_entity_poly.entity_id
_entity_poly.type
_entity_poly.pdbx_seq_one_letter_code
_entity_poly.pdbx_strand_id
1 'polypeptide(L)'
;MSASPFVDVVVPVYNAPDDVRRCVASVLARTSPGYRLVLIDDASPDPGVARVFAEIARAGHAHVELLVNERNLGFTGTANRGMGLSRRDVVLLNSDTIVTEGWLDALVRCAASDPSIGTITPWSNNAEIL
;
A
#
# COMPACT_ATOMS: atom_id res chain seq x y z
N MET A 1 -0.58 8.16 -23.23
CA MET A 1 -0.95 8.98 -22.06
C MET A 1 -1.68 8.12 -21.05
N SER A 2 -1.19 8.08 -19.86
CA SER A 2 -1.84 7.30 -18.81
C SER A 2 -2.90 8.15 -18.09
N ALA A 3 -4.00 7.51 -17.71
CA ALA A 3 -5.01 8.15 -16.88
C ALA A 3 -4.46 8.40 -15.49
N SER A 4 -4.95 9.45 -14.81
CA SER A 4 -4.63 9.67 -13.42
C SER A 4 -5.15 8.50 -12.57
N PRO A 5 -4.42 8.09 -11.52
CA PRO A 5 -4.92 7.06 -10.61
C PRO A 5 -6.20 7.52 -9.93
N PHE A 6 -7.08 6.57 -9.63
CA PHE A 6 -8.32 6.86 -8.92
C PHE A 6 -8.27 6.45 -7.44
N VAL A 7 -7.27 5.68 -7.05
CA VAL A 7 -7.12 5.22 -5.66
C VAL A 7 -5.64 5.18 -5.29
N ASP A 8 -5.35 5.55 -4.05
CA ASP A 8 -4.03 5.37 -3.45
C ASP A 8 -4.06 4.12 -2.58
N VAL A 9 -3.14 3.19 -2.82
CA VAL A 9 -2.90 2.04 -1.96
C VAL A 9 -1.74 2.42 -1.05
N VAL A 10 -2.01 2.63 0.23
CA VAL A 10 -1.02 3.09 1.20
C VAL A 10 -0.57 1.93 2.06
N VAL A 11 0.73 1.70 2.09
CA VAL A 11 1.35 0.62 2.85
C VAL A 11 2.31 1.23 3.87
N PRO A 12 1.88 1.37 5.13
CA PRO A 12 2.82 1.74 6.20
C PRO A 12 3.80 0.59 6.43
N VAL A 13 5.08 0.91 6.51
CA VAL A 13 6.15 -0.09 6.63
C VAL A 13 6.94 0.16 7.91
N TYR A 14 7.11 -0.88 8.71
CA TYR A 14 8.00 -0.86 9.87
C TYR A 14 8.69 -2.20 9.98
N ASN A 15 10.02 -2.24 9.74
CA ASN A 15 10.82 -3.46 9.75
C ASN A 15 10.29 -4.52 8.76
N ALA A 16 10.65 -5.77 8.94
CA ALA A 16 10.18 -6.91 8.13
C ALA A 16 10.37 -6.72 6.62
N PRO A 17 11.61 -6.52 6.14
CA PRO A 17 11.84 -6.21 4.73
C PRO A 17 11.39 -7.31 3.77
N ASP A 18 11.47 -8.58 4.16
CA ASP A 18 11.04 -9.66 3.29
C ASP A 18 9.53 -9.68 3.10
N ASP A 19 8.77 -9.33 4.14
CA ASP A 19 7.32 -9.18 4.04
C ASP A 19 6.96 -8.04 3.09
N VAL A 20 7.67 -6.91 3.20
CA VAL A 20 7.47 -5.77 2.31
C VAL A 20 7.72 -6.17 0.86
N ARG A 21 8.81 -6.88 0.60
CA ARG A 21 9.15 -7.33 -0.74
C ARG A 21 8.04 -8.20 -1.34
N ARG A 22 7.54 -9.16 -0.57
CA ARG A 22 6.45 -10.03 -1.01
C ARG A 22 5.13 -9.28 -1.22
N CYS A 23 4.80 -8.38 -0.31
CA CYS A 23 3.62 -7.53 -0.43
C CYS A 23 3.65 -6.73 -1.73
N VAL A 24 4.73 -5.99 -1.96
CA VAL A 24 4.87 -5.14 -3.14
C VAL A 24 4.82 -5.97 -4.42
N ALA A 25 5.52 -7.09 -4.45
CA ALA A 25 5.51 -7.97 -5.62
C ALA A 25 4.09 -8.44 -5.95
N SER A 26 3.31 -8.80 -4.93
CA SER A 26 1.92 -9.24 -5.14
C SER A 26 1.04 -8.10 -5.66
N VAL A 27 1.18 -6.90 -5.13
CA VAL A 27 0.41 -5.74 -5.58
C VAL A 27 0.74 -5.43 -7.03
N LEU A 28 2.01 -5.37 -7.37
CA LEU A 28 2.42 -5.03 -8.75
C LEU A 28 1.98 -6.08 -9.76
N ALA A 29 1.95 -7.36 -9.36
CA ALA A 29 1.60 -8.46 -10.26
C ALA A 29 0.09 -8.65 -10.42
N ARG A 30 -0.72 -8.25 -9.43
CA ARG A 30 -2.13 -8.67 -9.32
C ARG A 30 -3.10 -7.52 -9.22
N THR A 31 -2.67 -6.31 -9.56
CA THR A 31 -3.52 -5.13 -9.48
C THR A 31 -3.61 -4.47 -10.84
N SER A 32 -4.85 -4.28 -11.32
CA SER A 32 -5.09 -3.60 -12.59
C SER A 32 -4.66 -2.13 -12.52
N PRO A 33 -4.26 -1.52 -13.64
CA PRO A 33 -3.89 -0.10 -13.65
C PRO A 33 -4.99 0.81 -13.11
N GLY A 34 -4.60 1.99 -12.65
CA GLY A 34 -5.52 2.97 -12.10
C GLY A 34 -5.32 3.23 -10.61
N TYR A 35 -4.26 2.70 -10.04
CA TYR A 35 -3.90 2.95 -8.65
C TYR A 35 -2.51 3.58 -8.56
N ARG A 36 -2.23 4.19 -7.42
CA ARG A 36 -0.88 4.59 -7.03
C ARG A 36 -0.51 3.81 -5.76
N LEU A 37 0.64 3.18 -5.76
CA LEU A 37 1.15 2.48 -4.59
C LEU A 37 2.05 3.42 -3.80
N VAL A 38 1.70 3.67 -2.55
CA VAL A 38 2.47 4.54 -1.66
C VAL A 38 3.03 3.71 -0.52
N LEU A 39 4.34 3.60 -0.47
CA LEU A 39 5.04 2.92 0.62
C LEU A 39 5.67 3.96 1.52
N ILE A 40 5.40 3.89 2.81
CA ILE A 40 5.93 4.84 3.78
C ILE A 40 6.71 4.08 4.85
N ASP A 41 8.02 4.23 4.84
CA ASP A 41 8.89 3.65 5.87
C ASP A 41 8.80 4.50 7.14
N ASP A 42 8.27 3.91 8.20
CA ASP A 42 8.08 4.59 9.48
C ASP A 42 9.36 4.56 10.32
N ALA A 43 10.45 5.02 9.73
CA ALA A 43 11.77 5.08 10.37
C ALA A 43 12.20 3.71 10.91
N SER A 44 12.15 2.70 10.05
CA SER A 44 12.52 1.33 10.43
C SER A 44 13.98 1.25 10.87
N PRO A 45 14.26 0.65 12.04
CA PRO A 45 15.65 0.40 12.42
C PRO A 45 16.34 -0.65 11.54
N ASP A 46 15.60 -1.56 10.93
CA ASP A 46 16.17 -2.62 10.11
C ASP A 46 16.68 -2.05 8.78
N PRO A 47 17.99 -2.12 8.50
CA PRO A 47 18.55 -1.58 7.26
C PRO A 47 18.05 -2.33 6.00
N GLY A 48 17.48 -3.51 6.15
CA GLY A 48 16.90 -4.25 5.04
C GLY A 48 15.75 -3.53 4.38
N VAL A 49 14.99 -2.70 5.13
CA VAL A 49 13.88 -1.92 4.56
C VAL A 49 14.40 -0.90 3.55
N ALA A 50 15.47 -0.18 3.88
CA ALA A 50 16.07 0.76 2.94
C ALA A 50 16.56 0.06 1.68
N ARG A 51 17.09 -1.15 1.81
CA ARG A 51 17.52 -1.95 0.65
C ARG A 51 16.34 -2.34 -0.24
N VAL A 52 15.25 -2.77 0.36
CA VAL A 52 14.03 -3.11 -0.41
C VAL A 52 13.50 -1.87 -1.12
N PHE A 53 13.45 -0.73 -0.44
CA PHE A 53 13.02 0.52 -1.07
C PHE A 53 13.92 0.90 -2.25
N ALA A 54 15.24 0.72 -2.10
CA ALA A 54 16.17 0.98 -3.20
C ALA A 54 15.94 0.05 -4.38
N GLU A 55 15.64 -1.23 -4.14
CA GLU A 55 15.30 -2.18 -5.19
C GLU A 55 14.05 -1.75 -5.95
N ILE A 56 13.02 -1.34 -5.21
CA ILE A 56 11.77 -0.88 -5.82
C ILE A 56 12.00 0.38 -6.65
N ALA A 57 12.78 1.32 -6.13
CA ALA A 57 13.11 2.55 -6.84
C ALA A 57 13.85 2.27 -8.15
N ARG A 58 14.79 1.32 -8.13
CA ARG A 58 15.55 0.96 -9.33
C ARG A 58 14.69 0.31 -10.40
N ALA A 59 13.60 -0.36 -10.01
CA ALA A 59 12.68 -0.95 -10.97
C ALA A 59 11.91 0.11 -11.78
N GLY A 60 11.79 1.34 -11.26
CA GLY A 60 11.31 2.47 -12.04
C GLY A 60 9.82 2.49 -12.34
N HIS A 61 9.00 1.96 -11.45
CA HIS A 61 7.54 1.99 -11.62
C HIS A 61 7.02 3.43 -11.43
N ALA A 62 6.40 3.99 -12.47
CA ALA A 62 5.94 5.38 -12.45
C ALA A 62 4.81 5.62 -11.44
N HIS A 63 4.05 4.58 -11.08
CA HIS A 63 2.91 4.68 -10.17
C HIS A 63 3.24 4.29 -8.73
N VAL A 64 4.52 4.16 -8.39
CA VAL A 64 4.97 3.83 -7.04
C VAL A 64 5.65 5.04 -6.42
N GLU A 65 5.18 5.43 -5.25
CA GLU A 65 5.73 6.52 -4.44
C GLU A 65 6.38 5.94 -3.20
N LEU A 66 7.62 6.34 -2.93
CA LEU A 66 8.36 5.87 -1.76
C LEU A 66 8.64 7.04 -0.84
N LEU A 67 8.20 6.93 0.40
CA LEU A 67 8.38 7.97 1.42
C LEU A 67 9.02 7.38 2.66
N VAL A 68 9.74 8.21 3.40
CA VAL A 68 10.39 7.82 4.66
C VAL A 68 10.04 8.87 5.71
N ASN A 69 9.57 8.42 6.86
CA ASN A 69 9.35 9.30 8.00
C ASN A 69 10.70 9.62 8.65
N GLU A 70 10.87 10.87 9.10
CA GLU A 70 12.10 11.27 9.79
C GLU A 70 12.22 10.59 11.15
N ARG A 71 11.10 10.22 11.75
CA ARG A 71 11.04 9.54 13.04
C ARG A 71 9.86 8.60 13.04
N ASN A 72 9.83 7.67 13.97
CA ASN A 72 8.72 6.74 14.11
C ASN A 72 7.45 7.49 14.55
N LEU A 73 6.41 7.41 13.73
CA LEU A 73 5.11 8.02 13.98
C LEU A 73 4.07 7.02 14.45
N GLY A 74 4.37 5.73 14.39
CA GLY A 74 3.42 4.66 14.61
C GLY A 74 2.53 4.43 13.40
N PHE A 75 1.76 3.35 13.45
CA PHE A 75 0.88 2.98 12.33
C PHE A 75 -0.11 4.09 11.99
N THR A 76 -0.79 4.63 13.01
CA THR A 76 -1.82 5.65 12.81
C THR A 76 -1.24 6.92 12.19
N GLY A 77 -0.11 7.39 12.71
CA GLY A 77 0.53 8.60 12.18
C GLY A 77 0.99 8.42 10.74
N THR A 78 1.56 7.25 10.43
CA THR A 78 2.03 6.93 9.08
C THR A 78 0.86 6.78 8.12
N ALA A 79 -0.21 6.11 8.54
CA ALA A 79 -1.42 5.99 7.74
C ALA A 79 -2.04 7.37 7.45
N ASN A 80 -2.10 8.24 8.46
CA ASN A 80 -2.61 9.60 8.27
C ASN A 80 -1.77 10.39 7.28
N ARG A 81 -0.45 10.25 7.33
CA ARG A 81 0.42 10.88 6.34
C ARG A 81 0.07 10.42 4.93
N GLY A 82 -0.11 9.11 4.75
CA GLY A 82 -0.48 8.56 3.45
C GLY A 82 -1.83 9.04 2.95
N MET A 83 -2.82 9.06 3.83
CA MET A 83 -4.16 9.53 3.49
C MET A 83 -4.20 11.02 3.12
N GLY A 84 -3.28 11.79 3.66
CA GLY A 84 -3.20 13.23 3.39
C GLY A 84 -2.52 13.62 2.08
N LEU A 85 -1.97 12.66 1.33
CA LEU A 85 -1.19 12.97 0.14
C LEU A 85 -2.04 13.42 -1.06
N SER A 86 -3.29 13.02 -1.12
CA SER A 86 -4.17 13.38 -2.22
C SER A 86 -5.62 13.37 -1.74
N ARG A 87 -6.53 13.69 -2.67
CA ARG A 87 -7.97 13.61 -2.42
C ARG A 87 -8.58 12.32 -2.97
N ARG A 88 -7.75 11.40 -3.44
CA ARG A 88 -8.20 10.11 -3.93
C ARG A 88 -8.72 9.27 -2.78
N ASP A 89 -9.54 8.30 -3.12
CA ASP A 89 -9.85 7.22 -2.18
C ASP A 89 -8.57 6.50 -1.78
N VAL A 90 -8.52 6.02 -0.54
CA VAL A 90 -7.34 5.38 0.01
C VAL A 90 -7.69 3.97 0.48
N VAL A 91 -6.85 3.02 0.12
CA VAL A 91 -6.87 1.68 0.69
C VAL A 91 -5.61 1.53 1.54
N LEU A 92 -5.78 1.21 2.82
CA LEU A 92 -4.66 0.89 3.70
C LEU A 92 -4.39 -0.60 3.62
N LEU A 93 -3.14 -0.95 3.35
CA LEU A 93 -2.72 -2.33 3.20
C LEU A 93 -1.57 -2.62 4.16
N ASN A 94 -1.68 -3.68 4.94
CA ASN A 94 -0.58 -4.09 5.82
C ASN A 94 0.61 -4.58 4.99
N SER A 95 1.81 -4.28 5.45
CA SER A 95 3.04 -4.60 4.71
C SER A 95 3.35 -6.10 4.63
N ASP A 96 2.63 -6.92 5.37
CA ASP A 96 2.75 -8.38 5.31
C ASP A 96 1.66 -9.05 4.47
N THR A 97 0.79 -8.26 3.83
CA THR A 97 -0.31 -8.78 3.04
C THR A 97 0.17 -9.22 1.66
N ILE A 98 -0.29 -10.38 1.23
CA ILE A 98 -0.13 -10.83 -0.15
C ILE A 98 -1.50 -10.81 -0.79
N VAL A 99 -1.67 -9.93 -1.78
CA VAL A 99 -2.97 -9.76 -2.43
C VAL A 99 -3.19 -10.81 -3.53
N THR A 100 -4.45 -11.05 -3.84
CA THR A 100 -4.86 -12.00 -4.89
C THR A 100 -5.35 -11.26 -6.11
N GLU A 101 -5.49 -11.96 -7.24
CA GLU A 101 -6.03 -11.36 -8.48
C GLU A 101 -7.37 -10.72 -8.22
N GLY A 102 -7.54 -9.51 -8.76
CA GLY A 102 -8.82 -8.80 -8.69
C GLY A 102 -9.14 -8.19 -7.34
N TRP A 103 -8.22 -8.21 -6.40
CA TRP A 103 -8.49 -7.74 -5.02
C TRP A 103 -8.95 -6.28 -4.98
N LEU A 104 -8.27 -5.40 -5.72
CA LEU A 104 -8.59 -3.98 -5.69
C LEU A 104 -9.91 -3.70 -6.39
N ASP A 105 -10.15 -4.35 -7.52
CA ASP A 105 -11.43 -4.22 -8.23
C ASP A 105 -12.59 -4.66 -7.37
N ALA A 106 -12.41 -5.73 -6.59
CA ALA A 106 -13.44 -6.20 -5.67
C ALA A 106 -13.73 -5.17 -4.57
N LEU A 107 -12.69 -4.55 -4.00
CA LEU A 107 -12.86 -3.50 -2.99
C LEU A 107 -13.57 -2.27 -3.57
N VAL A 108 -13.17 -1.84 -4.75
CA VAL A 108 -13.76 -0.68 -5.40
C VAL A 108 -15.25 -0.94 -5.70
N ARG A 109 -15.59 -2.14 -6.17
CA ARG A 109 -16.99 -2.51 -6.40
C ARG A 109 -17.80 -2.53 -5.10
N CYS A 110 -17.20 -3.03 -4.03
CA CYS A 110 -17.84 -3.05 -2.72
C CYS A 110 -18.13 -1.63 -2.22
N ALA A 111 -17.17 -0.73 -2.33
CA ALA A 111 -17.34 0.67 -1.93
C ALA A 111 -18.41 1.37 -2.78
N ALA A 112 -18.44 1.08 -4.07
CA ALA A 112 -19.42 1.69 -4.98
C ALA A 112 -20.84 1.15 -4.77
N SER A 113 -20.98 -0.09 -4.28
CA SER A 113 -22.29 -0.71 -4.08
C SER A 113 -23.06 -0.14 -2.88
N ASP A 114 -22.37 0.49 -1.93
CA ASP A 114 -22.99 1.07 -0.75
C ASP A 114 -22.24 2.34 -0.35
N PRO A 115 -22.81 3.52 -0.66
CA PRO A 115 -22.14 4.79 -0.34
C PRO A 115 -21.99 5.06 1.16
N SER A 116 -22.64 4.29 2.02
CA SER A 116 -22.44 4.43 3.47
C SER A 116 -21.16 3.79 3.97
N ILE A 117 -20.47 2.99 3.16
CA ILE A 117 -19.21 2.37 3.53
C ILE A 117 -18.12 3.44 3.51
N GLY A 118 -17.57 3.75 4.69
CA GLY A 118 -16.48 4.72 4.82
C GLY A 118 -15.10 4.13 4.75
N THR A 119 -14.94 2.88 5.16
CA THR A 119 -13.63 2.23 5.24
C THR A 119 -13.77 0.75 4.89
N ILE A 120 -12.86 0.27 4.06
CA ILE A 120 -12.75 -1.15 3.72
C ILE A 120 -11.32 -1.57 3.98
N THR A 121 -11.14 -2.67 4.72
CA THR A 121 -9.82 -3.23 5.00
C THR A 121 -9.68 -4.54 4.23
N PRO A 122 -8.66 -4.68 3.38
CA PRO A 122 -8.42 -5.93 2.69
C PRO A 122 -8.01 -7.04 3.67
N TRP A 123 -8.36 -8.26 3.34
CA TRP A 123 -7.96 -9.43 4.10
C TRP A 123 -6.46 -9.65 3.97
N SER A 124 -5.81 -10.00 5.09
CA SER A 124 -4.42 -10.46 5.05
C SER A 124 -4.39 -11.97 4.82
N ASN A 125 -3.47 -12.41 3.98
CA ASN A 125 -3.27 -13.84 3.76
C ASN A 125 -2.73 -14.56 4.99
N ASN A 126 -2.14 -13.82 5.93
CA ASN A 126 -1.60 -14.36 7.15
C ASN A 126 -2.59 -14.29 8.31
N ALA A 127 -3.73 -13.65 8.13
CA ALA A 127 -4.79 -13.58 9.10
C ALA A 127 -5.83 -14.66 8.80
N GLU A 128 -6.37 -15.25 9.84
CA GLU A 128 -7.50 -16.13 9.66
C GLU A 128 -8.72 -15.31 9.32
N ILE A 129 -9.44 -15.78 8.33
CA ILE A 129 -10.68 -15.14 7.92
C ILE A 129 -11.80 -15.66 8.81
N LEU A 130 -12.39 -14.78 9.51
CA LEU A 130 -13.48 -15.11 10.43
C LEU A 130 -14.82 -14.81 9.85
#